data_f0b78816b914507abdde323dad64b59f
#
_entry.id   f0b78816b914507abdde323dad64b59f
#
_cell.length_a   1.000
_cell.length_b   1.000
_cell.length_c   1.000
_cell.angle_alpha   90.00
_cell.angle_beta   90.00
_cell.angle_gamma   90.00
#
_symmetry.space_group_name_H-M   'P 1'
#
loop_
_entity.id
_entity.type
_entity.pdbx_description
1 polymer ?
#
loop_
_entity_poly.entity_id
_entity_poly.type
_entity_poly.pdbx_seq_one_letter_code
_entity_poly.pdbx_strand_id
1 'polypeptide(L)'
;HLPAAGEMVLFDRSWYNRAGVERVMGFCTDEEYEEFLRSCPEFERMLVRSGIILLKYWFSVSREEQERRFQDRMKDPKKRWKLSDMDLESRMMWEEYSKAKDQMLAYTDIKQAPWYVVPADDKKRARINTISHILSRIPYDDVTRKEMELPERPEEQAGYIRPPMSDQTFVDDVLGIEQKPLD
;
A
#
# COMPACT_ATOMS: atom_id res chain seq x y z
N HIS A 1 4.44 6.43 -16.55
CA HIS A 1 4.14 6.20 -15.12
C HIS A 1 5.39 6.22 -14.22
N LEU A 2 6.58 6.43 -14.79
CA LEU A 2 7.80 6.57 -14.00
C LEU A 2 7.89 7.98 -13.38
N PRO A 3 8.53 8.11 -12.19
CA PRO A 3 8.65 9.40 -11.53
C PRO A 3 9.59 10.35 -12.30
N ALA A 4 9.29 11.64 -12.28
CA ALA A 4 10.23 12.69 -12.61
C ALA A 4 11.17 12.98 -11.41
N ALA A 5 12.17 13.85 -11.61
CA ALA A 5 13.08 14.23 -10.53
C ALA A 5 12.31 14.85 -9.35
N GLY A 6 12.56 14.33 -8.14
CA GLY A 6 11.88 14.76 -6.93
C GLY A 6 10.50 14.13 -6.68
N GLU A 7 10.02 13.28 -7.58
CA GLU A 7 8.76 12.57 -7.41
C GLU A 7 8.95 11.17 -6.84
N MET A 8 7.91 10.67 -6.18
CA MET A 8 7.81 9.30 -5.71
C MET A 8 6.56 8.64 -6.30
N VAL A 9 6.72 7.47 -6.90
CA VAL A 9 5.60 6.67 -7.41
C VAL A 9 5.55 5.33 -6.68
N LEU A 10 4.36 4.97 -6.21
CA LEU A 10 4.09 3.69 -5.56
C LEU A 10 3.24 2.84 -6.50
N PHE A 11 3.79 1.71 -6.91
CA PHE A 11 3.06 0.72 -7.69
C PHE A 11 2.45 -0.33 -6.76
N ASP A 12 1.13 -0.39 -6.67
CA ASP A 12 0.42 -1.54 -6.11
C ASP A 12 0.12 -2.52 -7.24
N ARG A 13 0.94 -3.52 -7.37
CA ARG A 13 1.23 -4.33 -8.55
C ARG A 13 2.01 -3.53 -9.61
N SER A 14 2.76 -4.24 -10.44
CA SER A 14 3.65 -3.61 -11.42
C SER A 14 3.80 -4.54 -12.63
N TRP A 15 4.83 -4.33 -13.43
CA TRP A 15 5.23 -5.24 -14.51
C TRP A 15 5.44 -6.69 -14.03
N TYR A 16 5.67 -6.91 -12.75
CA TYR A 16 5.79 -8.23 -12.15
C TYR A 16 4.50 -9.06 -12.12
N ASN A 17 3.34 -8.49 -12.52
CA ASN A 17 2.16 -9.29 -12.79
C ASN A 17 2.44 -10.41 -13.80
N ARG A 18 3.33 -10.18 -14.77
CA ARG A 18 3.75 -11.18 -15.77
C ARG A 18 4.35 -12.42 -15.11
N ALA A 19 5.23 -12.24 -14.10
CA ALA A 19 5.86 -13.34 -13.38
C ALA A 19 5.00 -13.92 -12.24
N GLY A 20 3.92 -13.26 -11.88
CA GLY A 20 2.99 -13.68 -10.81
C GLY A 20 1.66 -14.16 -11.38
N VAL A 21 0.65 -13.31 -11.26
CA VAL A 21 -0.73 -13.66 -11.59
C VAL A 21 -0.90 -14.08 -13.06
N GLU A 22 -0.25 -13.42 -14.02
CA GLU A 22 -0.40 -13.76 -15.43
C GLU A 22 0.18 -15.15 -15.73
N ARG A 23 1.33 -15.48 -15.12
CA ARG A 23 1.93 -16.81 -15.24
C ARG A 23 1.06 -17.89 -14.63
N VAL A 24 0.59 -17.71 -13.42
CA VAL A 24 -0.18 -18.72 -12.67
C VAL A 24 -1.55 -18.95 -13.30
N MET A 25 -2.21 -17.88 -13.74
CA MET A 25 -3.57 -17.94 -14.30
C MET A 25 -3.56 -18.23 -15.82
N GLY A 26 -2.39 -18.38 -16.44
CA GLY A 26 -2.29 -18.65 -17.87
C GLY A 26 -2.68 -17.46 -18.77
N PHE A 27 -2.50 -16.23 -18.29
CA PHE A 27 -2.80 -15.01 -19.07
C PHE A 27 -1.66 -14.58 -19.97
N CYS A 28 -0.50 -15.24 -19.89
CA CYS A 28 0.61 -15.04 -20.80
C CYS A 28 1.13 -16.39 -21.32
N THR A 29 1.80 -16.36 -22.47
CA THR A 29 2.47 -17.55 -23.02
C THR A 29 3.78 -17.84 -22.29
N ASP A 30 4.33 -19.03 -22.51
CA ASP A 30 5.64 -19.40 -21.96
C ASP A 30 6.74 -18.49 -22.50
N GLU A 31 6.69 -18.15 -23.80
CA GLU A 31 7.66 -17.27 -24.46
C GLU A 31 7.61 -15.86 -23.88
N GLU A 32 6.42 -15.31 -23.64
CA GLU A 32 6.24 -13.98 -23.03
C GLU A 32 6.75 -13.95 -21.59
N TYR A 33 6.54 -15.03 -20.84
CA TYR A 33 7.06 -15.18 -19.49
C TYR A 33 8.57 -15.25 -19.45
N GLU A 34 9.17 -16.10 -20.28
CA GLU A 34 10.64 -16.25 -20.36
C GLU A 34 11.31 -14.95 -20.82
N GLU A 35 10.72 -14.26 -21.80
CA GLU A 35 11.23 -12.97 -22.24
C GLU A 35 11.16 -11.93 -21.14
N PHE A 36 10.07 -11.91 -20.37
CA PHE A 36 9.98 -11.05 -19.20
C PHE A 36 11.10 -11.30 -18.19
N LEU A 37 11.37 -12.54 -17.85
CA LEU A 37 12.43 -12.88 -16.90
C LEU A 37 13.82 -12.46 -17.38
N ARG A 38 14.07 -12.46 -18.70
CA ARG A 38 15.33 -11.99 -19.30
C ARG A 38 15.41 -10.46 -19.34
N SER A 39 14.38 -9.80 -19.82
CA SER A 39 14.40 -8.37 -20.10
C SER A 39 14.19 -7.51 -18.86
N CYS A 40 13.41 -7.98 -17.87
CA CYS A 40 13.08 -7.21 -16.68
C CYS A 40 14.33 -6.75 -15.88
N PRO A 41 15.34 -7.60 -15.59
CA PRO A 41 16.55 -7.15 -14.90
C PRO A 41 17.35 -6.10 -15.69
N GLU A 42 17.34 -6.14 -17.00
CA GLU A 42 18.01 -5.14 -17.85
C GLU A 42 17.28 -3.80 -17.79
N PHE A 43 15.97 -3.84 -17.89
CA PHE A 43 15.13 -2.66 -17.71
C PHE A 43 15.35 -1.99 -16.36
N GLU A 44 15.37 -2.77 -15.27
CA GLU A 44 15.60 -2.27 -13.93
C GLU A 44 16.99 -1.66 -13.75
N ARG A 45 18.04 -2.29 -14.32
CA ARG A 45 19.39 -1.71 -14.34
C ARG A 45 19.42 -0.38 -15.08
N MET A 46 18.65 -0.25 -16.17
CA MET A 46 18.54 1.01 -16.91
C MET A 46 17.90 2.10 -16.04
N LEU A 47 16.83 1.79 -15.34
CA LEU A 47 16.16 2.73 -14.42
C LEU A 47 17.11 3.19 -13.30
N VAL A 48 17.82 2.26 -12.67
CA VAL A 48 18.79 2.61 -11.61
C VAL A 48 19.92 3.47 -12.15
N ARG A 49 20.44 3.16 -13.35
CA ARG A 49 21.48 3.99 -14.01
C ARG A 49 21.01 5.37 -14.39
N SER A 50 19.71 5.58 -14.62
CA SER A 50 19.13 6.91 -14.87
C SER A 50 18.94 7.74 -13.60
N GLY A 51 19.29 7.21 -12.42
CA GLY A 51 19.19 7.91 -11.14
C GLY A 51 17.91 7.60 -10.37
N ILE A 52 17.04 6.70 -10.85
CA ILE A 52 15.84 6.29 -10.14
C ILE A 52 16.23 5.36 -8.99
N ILE A 53 15.74 5.63 -7.79
CA ILE A 53 15.82 4.72 -6.65
C ILE A 53 14.68 3.71 -6.78
N LEU A 54 15.00 2.49 -7.19
CA LEU A 54 14.02 1.42 -7.36
C LEU A 54 14.05 0.49 -6.14
N LEU A 55 12.92 0.43 -5.42
CA LEU A 55 12.73 -0.43 -4.26
C LEU A 55 11.63 -1.46 -4.57
N LYS A 56 11.95 -2.74 -4.48
CA LYS A 56 11.01 -3.83 -4.74
C LYS A 56 10.65 -4.54 -3.44
N TYR A 57 9.36 -4.61 -3.12
CA TYR A 57 8.86 -5.24 -1.90
C TYR A 57 7.95 -6.42 -2.21
N TRP A 58 8.24 -7.55 -1.58
CA TRP A 58 7.34 -8.70 -1.55
C TRP A 58 6.73 -8.84 -0.16
N PHE A 59 5.42 -8.57 -0.05
CA PHE A 59 4.70 -8.76 1.20
C PHE A 59 4.29 -10.23 1.33
N SER A 60 5.04 -10.96 2.14
CA SER A 60 4.84 -12.39 2.35
C SER A 60 3.84 -12.62 3.49
N VAL A 61 2.82 -13.42 3.24
CA VAL A 61 1.89 -13.91 4.25
C VAL A 61 2.00 -15.42 4.36
N SER A 62 1.74 -15.98 5.55
CA SER A 62 1.62 -17.41 5.74
C SER A 62 0.32 -17.95 5.13
N ARG A 63 0.30 -19.25 4.88
CA ARG A 63 -0.92 -19.94 4.37
C ARG A 63 -2.07 -19.82 5.36
N GLU A 64 -1.76 -19.91 6.64
CA GLU A 64 -2.71 -19.80 7.75
C GLU A 64 -3.31 -18.38 7.82
N GLU A 65 -2.48 -17.36 7.65
CA GLU A 65 -2.95 -15.97 7.65
C GLU A 65 -3.77 -15.65 6.40
N GLN A 66 -3.42 -16.21 5.24
CA GLN A 66 -4.24 -16.09 4.03
C GLN A 66 -5.65 -16.66 4.28
N GLU A 67 -5.73 -17.89 4.80
CA GLU A 67 -7.00 -18.55 5.12
C GLU A 67 -7.83 -17.71 6.11
N ARG A 68 -7.20 -17.26 7.19
CA ARG A 68 -7.85 -16.40 8.19
C ARG A 68 -8.45 -15.15 7.55
N ARG A 69 -7.70 -14.49 6.64
CA ARG A 69 -8.18 -13.29 5.93
C ARG A 69 -9.35 -13.58 5.01
N PHE A 70 -9.37 -14.71 4.32
CA PHE A 70 -10.51 -15.11 3.50
C PHE A 70 -11.75 -15.37 4.36
N GLN A 71 -11.61 -16.09 5.47
CA GLN A 71 -12.70 -16.30 6.41
C GLN A 71 -13.27 -15.00 6.97
N ASP A 72 -12.40 -14.05 7.34
CA ASP A 72 -12.80 -12.71 7.79
C ASP A 72 -13.62 -11.96 6.72
N ARG A 73 -13.19 -12.04 5.44
CA ARG A 73 -13.92 -11.38 4.33
C ARG A 73 -15.29 -12.01 4.09
N MET A 74 -15.43 -13.32 4.26
CA MET A 74 -16.70 -14.01 4.11
C MET A 74 -17.69 -13.66 5.22
N LYS A 75 -17.21 -13.55 6.47
CA LYS A 75 -18.04 -13.32 7.65
C LYS A 75 -18.43 -11.85 7.84
N ASP A 76 -17.57 -10.92 7.50
CA ASP A 76 -17.78 -9.48 7.70
C ASP A 76 -18.42 -8.85 6.46
N PRO A 77 -19.70 -8.40 6.51
CA PRO A 77 -20.36 -7.75 5.38
C PRO A 77 -19.63 -6.53 4.84
N LYS A 78 -18.89 -5.80 5.70
CA LYS A 78 -18.10 -4.63 5.32
C LYS A 78 -16.83 -4.99 4.54
N LYS A 79 -16.44 -6.27 4.52
CA LYS A 79 -15.26 -6.77 3.83
C LYS A 79 -15.57 -7.67 2.64
N ARG A 80 -16.82 -8.11 2.50
CA ARG A 80 -17.25 -9.06 1.46
C ARG A 80 -16.94 -8.57 0.05
N TRP A 81 -17.06 -7.26 -0.19
CA TRP A 81 -16.74 -6.64 -1.48
C TRP A 81 -15.27 -6.80 -1.92
N LYS A 82 -14.38 -7.18 -0.99
CA LYS A 82 -12.96 -7.46 -1.26
C LYS A 82 -12.70 -8.90 -1.71
N LEU A 83 -13.73 -9.72 -1.78
CA LEU A 83 -13.63 -11.10 -2.21
C LEU A 83 -14.08 -11.20 -3.67
N SER A 84 -13.20 -11.62 -4.56
CA SER A 84 -13.45 -11.84 -5.96
C SER A 84 -13.32 -13.33 -6.32
N ASP A 85 -13.83 -13.73 -7.47
CA ASP A 85 -13.67 -15.09 -7.99
C ASP A 85 -12.19 -15.46 -8.14
N MET A 86 -11.36 -14.50 -8.59
CA MET A 86 -9.91 -14.67 -8.69
C MET A 86 -9.24 -14.92 -7.34
N ASP A 87 -9.76 -14.34 -6.25
CA ASP A 87 -9.26 -14.63 -4.90
C ASP A 87 -9.52 -16.09 -4.51
N LEU A 88 -10.68 -16.64 -4.89
CA LEU A 88 -11.03 -18.03 -4.63
C LEU A 88 -10.15 -18.99 -5.42
N GLU A 89 -9.90 -18.70 -6.70
CA GLU A 89 -8.98 -19.47 -7.54
C GLU A 89 -7.54 -19.40 -7.01
N SER A 90 -7.06 -18.24 -6.67
CA SER A 90 -5.69 -18.05 -6.15
C SER A 90 -5.45 -18.80 -4.83
N ARG A 91 -6.50 -18.98 -4.01
CA ARG A 91 -6.43 -19.78 -2.80
C ARG A 91 -6.11 -21.25 -3.08
N MET A 92 -6.64 -21.79 -4.18
CA MET A 92 -6.42 -23.18 -4.59
C MET A 92 -5.04 -23.38 -5.21
N MET A 93 -4.42 -22.31 -5.71
CA MET A 93 -3.14 -22.32 -6.44
C MET A 93 -1.97 -21.82 -5.58
N TRP A 94 -1.99 -22.10 -4.28
CA TRP A 94 -0.93 -21.65 -3.36
C TRP A 94 0.48 -22.10 -3.77
N GLU A 95 0.62 -23.35 -4.20
CA GLU A 95 1.91 -23.90 -4.60
C GLU A 95 2.40 -23.31 -5.91
N GLU A 96 1.51 -23.11 -6.87
CA GLU A 96 1.80 -22.49 -8.16
C GLU A 96 2.30 -21.04 -7.98
N TYR A 97 1.62 -20.26 -7.13
CA TYR A 97 2.06 -18.92 -6.77
C TYR A 97 3.40 -18.94 -6.02
N SER A 98 3.63 -19.92 -5.16
CA SER A 98 4.91 -20.05 -4.45
C SER A 98 6.05 -20.36 -5.42
N LYS A 99 5.86 -21.29 -6.36
CA LYS A 99 6.83 -21.60 -7.40
C LYS A 99 7.10 -20.40 -8.31
N ALA A 100 6.05 -19.70 -8.73
CA ALA A 100 6.17 -18.48 -9.55
C ALA A 100 6.97 -17.39 -8.83
N LYS A 101 6.71 -17.16 -7.54
CA LYS A 101 7.48 -16.24 -6.70
C LYS A 101 8.94 -16.65 -6.62
N ASP A 102 9.24 -17.92 -6.33
CA ASP A 102 10.60 -18.39 -6.16
C ASP A 102 11.40 -18.24 -7.47
N GLN A 103 10.79 -18.57 -8.60
CA GLN A 103 11.39 -18.37 -9.92
C GLN A 103 11.61 -16.88 -10.22
N MET A 104 10.59 -16.04 -9.97
CA MET A 104 10.70 -14.59 -10.14
C MET A 104 11.89 -14.03 -9.34
N LEU A 105 12.00 -14.39 -8.06
CA LEU A 105 13.12 -13.94 -7.23
C LEU A 105 14.46 -14.44 -7.77
N ALA A 106 14.55 -15.72 -8.15
CA ALA A 106 15.79 -16.30 -8.66
C ALA A 106 16.35 -15.56 -9.91
N TYR A 107 15.46 -15.06 -10.78
CA TYR A 107 15.87 -14.37 -12.01
C TYR A 107 16.01 -12.85 -11.84
N THR A 108 15.26 -12.26 -10.93
CA THR A 108 15.11 -10.79 -10.87
C THR A 108 15.65 -10.16 -9.59
N ASP A 109 16.18 -10.96 -8.64
CA ASP A 109 16.86 -10.42 -7.45
C ASP A 109 18.29 -9.99 -7.83
N ILE A 110 18.40 -8.78 -8.35
CA ILE A 110 19.66 -8.22 -8.82
C ILE A 110 20.26 -7.25 -7.80
N LYS A 111 21.60 -7.20 -7.73
CA LYS A 111 22.31 -6.33 -6.77
C LYS A 111 21.90 -4.85 -6.85
N GLN A 112 21.59 -4.34 -8.04
CA GLN A 112 21.23 -2.95 -8.27
C GLN A 112 19.79 -2.63 -7.82
N ALA A 113 18.91 -3.61 -7.84
CA ALA A 113 17.52 -3.50 -7.43
C ALA A 113 17.08 -4.83 -6.75
N PRO A 114 17.50 -5.05 -5.50
CA PRO A 114 17.15 -6.27 -4.79
C PRO A 114 15.68 -6.31 -4.39
N TRP A 115 15.18 -7.52 -4.18
CA TRP A 115 13.89 -7.75 -3.55
C TRP A 115 14.01 -7.69 -2.03
N TYR A 116 13.11 -6.96 -1.41
CA TYR A 116 12.94 -6.92 0.04
C TYR A 116 11.69 -7.70 0.44
N VAL A 117 11.87 -8.84 1.10
CA VAL A 117 10.75 -9.64 1.59
C VAL A 117 10.29 -9.09 2.94
N VAL A 118 9.01 -8.73 3.02
CA VAL A 118 8.39 -8.18 4.22
C VAL A 118 7.42 -9.21 4.81
N PRO A 119 7.69 -9.74 6.01
CA PRO A 119 6.70 -10.56 6.73
C PRO A 119 5.44 -9.73 7.00
N ALA A 120 4.28 -10.17 6.46
CA ALA A 120 3.07 -9.36 6.41
C ALA A 120 1.84 -10.02 7.08
N ASP A 121 2.05 -11.00 7.94
CA ASP A 121 0.99 -11.56 8.78
C ASP A 121 0.46 -10.48 9.73
N ASP A 122 1.34 -9.75 10.40
CA ASP A 122 0.98 -8.52 11.12
C ASP A 122 1.09 -7.30 10.19
N LYS A 123 -0.05 -6.81 9.73
CA LYS A 123 -0.12 -5.66 8.83
C LYS A 123 0.43 -4.37 9.42
N LYS A 124 0.30 -4.16 10.73
CA LYS A 124 0.79 -2.93 11.37
C LYS A 124 2.31 -2.93 11.39
N ARG A 125 2.90 -4.03 11.81
CA ARG A 125 4.37 -4.20 11.80
C ARG A 125 4.93 -4.12 10.39
N ALA A 126 4.30 -4.80 9.42
CA ALA A 126 4.72 -4.75 8.02
C ALA A 126 4.76 -3.32 7.48
N ARG A 127 3.73 -2.51 7.75
CA ARG A 127 3.67 -1.09 7.34
C ARG A 127 4.80 -0.27 7.95
N ILE A 128 4.98 -0.35 9.28
CA ILE A 128 6.01 0.42 9.98
C ILE A 128 7.40 0.03 9.48
N ASN A 129 7.67 -1.26 9.36
CA ASN A 129 8.96 -1.76 8.90
C ASN A 129 9.26 -1.32 7.46
N THR A 130 8.25 -1.38 6.57
CA THR A 130 8.41 -0.95 5.18
C THR A 130 8.64 0.56 5.08
N ILE A 131 7.88 1.37 5.80
CA ILE A 131 8.08 2.84 5.83
C ILE A 131 9.47 3.17 6.37
N SER A 132 9.89 2.57 7.48
CA SER A 132 11.22 2.77 8.05
C SER A 132 12.33 2.40 7.05
N HIS A 133 12.17 1.27 6.35
CA HIS A 133 13.13 0.86 5.33
C HIS A 133 13.16 1.83 4.14
N ILE A 134 12.02 2.29 3.64
CA ILE A 134 11.94 3.29 2.56
C ILE A 134 12.70 4.57 2.97
N LEU A 135 12.40 5.10 4.15
CA LEU A 135 13.04 6.30 4.67
C LEU A 135 14.57 6.14 4.83
N SER A 136 15.04 4.94 5.18
CA SER A 136 16.48 4.66 5.25
C SER A 136 17.19 4.61 3.90
N ARG A 137 16.44 4.51 2.79
CA ARG A 137 16.99 4.37 1.43
C ARG A 137 16.91 5.65 0.61
N ILE A 138 16.10 6.60 1.03
CA ILE A 138 15.91 7.87 0.34
C ILE A 138 16.65 8.95 1.12
N PRO A 139 17.65 9.62 0.50
CA PRO A 139 18.26 10.77 1.13
C PRO A 139 17.23 11.91 1.24
N TYR A 140 17.07 12.46 2.41
CA TYR A 140 16.23 13.63 2.66
C TYR A 140 16.86 14.50 3.73
N ASP A 141 16.63 15.80 3.62
CA ASP A 141 17.05 16.75 4.63
C ASP A 141 15.97 16.88 5.72
N ASP A 142 16.39 17.03 6.96
CA ASP A 142 15.49 17.34 8.05
C ASP A 142 15.02 18.78 7.93
N VAL A 143 13.88 18.95 7.28
CA VAL A 143 13.22 20.26 7.18
C VAL A 143 12.46 20.48 8.48
N THR A 144 13.14 20.98 9.49
CA THR A 144 12.51 21.46 10.72
C THR A 144 11.50 22.54 10.36
N ARG A 145 10.23 22.23 10.42
CA ARG A 145 9.19 23.28 10.35
C ARG A 145 9.40 24.20 11.53
N LYS A 146 9.45 25.51 11.29
CA LYS A 146 9.38 26.49 12.38
C LYS A 146 8.21 26.13 13.28
N GLU A 147 8.44 26.07 14.57
CA GLU A 147 7.34 25.92 15.53
C GLU A 147 6.32 27.01 15.23
N MET A 148 5.11 26.60 14.91
CA MET A 148 4.00 27.54 14.72
C MET A 148 3.42 27.79 16.12
N GLU A 149 3.64 29.00 16.62
CA GLU A 149 2.90 29.48 17.78
C GLU A 149 1.48 29.80 17.36
N LEU A 150 0.51 29.25 18.06
CA LEU A 150 -0.88 29.63 17.87
C LEU A 150 -1.04 31.03 18.44
N PRO A 151 -1.57 32.00 17.65
CA PRO A 151 -1.89 33.30 18.17
C PRO A 151 -2.93 33.18 19.30
N GLU A 152 -2.83 34.05 20.29
CA GLU A 152 -3.85 34.12 21.33
C GLU A 152 -5.23 34.33 20.71
N ARG A 153 -6.24 33.64 21.23
CA ARG A 153 -7.61 33.91 20.80
C ARG A 153 -7.97 35.35 21.15
N PRO A 154 -8.50 36.13 20.21
CA PRO A 154 -9.03 37.43 20.57
C PRO A 154 -10.14 37.26 21.60
N GLU A 155 -10.19 38.18 22.57
CA GLU A 155 -11.32 38.27 23.51
C GLU A 155 -12.65 38.36 22.74
N GLU A 156 -13.71 37.81 23.32
CA GLU A 156 -15.03 37.87 22.71
C GLU A 156 -15.39 39.34 22.44
N GLN A 157 -15.74 39.63 21.21
CA GLN A 157 -16.11 41.01 20.84
C GLN A 157 -17.40 41.39 21.61
N ALA A 158 -17.29 42.34 22.52
CA ALA A 158 -18.42 42.89 23.25
C ALA A 158 -19.46 43.42 22.25
N GLY A 159 -20.63 42.79 22.22
CA GLY A 159 -21.74 43.20 21.34
C GLY A 159 -22.17 42.19 20.29
N TYR A 160 -21.42 41.08 20.06
CA TYR A 160 -21.91 40.00 19.22
C TYR A 160 -22.81 39.04 20.03
N ILE A 161 -24.11 39.04 19.70
CA ILE A 161 -25.06 38.08 20.27
C ILE A 161 -25.25 36.96 19.24
N ARG A 162 -24.78 35.77 19.58
CA ARG A 162 -24.98 34.59 18.72
C ARG A 162 -26.47 34.23 18.64
N PRO A 163 -27.04 33.97 17.45
CA PRO A 163 -28.37 33.45 17.34
C PRO A 163 -28.58 32.18 18.16
N PRO A 164 -29.73 31.98 18.81
CA PRO A 164 -30.02 30.78 19.57
C PRO A 164 -29.88 29.53 18.70
N MET A 165 -29.39 28.44 19.27
CA MET A 165 -29.25 27.17 18.55
C MET A 165 -30.60 26.65 18.03
N SER A 166 -31.70 27.00 18.68
CA SER A 166 -33.08 26.69 18.21
C SER A 166 -33.41 27.23 16.82
N ASP A 167 -32.70 28.25 16.37
CA ASP A 167 -32.94 28.89 15.06
C ASP A 167 -32.12 28.21 13.93
N GLN A 168 -31.37 27.14 14.26
CA GLN A 168 -30.53 26.43 13.33
C GLN A 168 -31.10 25.03 13.07
N THR A 169 -30.90 24.54 11.84
CA THR A 169 -31.27 23.17 11.47
C THR A 169 -30.07 22.27 11.61
N PHE A 170 -30.16 21.30 12.50
CA PHE A 170 -29.09 20.31 12.72
C PHE A 170 -29.40 19.03 11.97
N VAL A 171 -28.34 18.32 11.65
CA VAL A 171 -28.43 16.95 11.15
C VAL A 171 -28.69 16.02 12.34
N ASP A 172 -29.62 15.09 12.16
CA ASP A 172 -29.97 14.12 13.20
C ASP A 172 -28.76 13.28 13.64
N ASP A 173 -28.58 13.13 14.95
CA ASP A 173 -27.59 12.25 15.51
C ASP A 173 -28.08 10.78 15.47
N VAL A 174 -27.63 10.04 14.47
CA VAL A 174 -27.99 8.62 14.30
C VAL A 174 -27.22 7.66 15.22
N LEU A 175 -26.24 8.17 15.96
CA LEU A 175 -25.42 7.35 16.86
C LEU A 175 -25.89 7.42 18.31
N GLY A 176 -26.77 8.38 18.67
CA GLY A 176 -27.26 8.54 20.02
C GLY A 176 -26.19 8.86 21.08
N ILE A 177 -25.05 9.41 20.63
CA ILE A 177 -23.97 9.81 21.53
C ILE A 177 -24.33 11.20 22.06
N GLU A 178 -24.40 11.38 23.40
CA GLU A 178 -24.55 12.69 24.01
C GLU A 178 -23.49 13.65 23.45
N GLN A 179 -23.95 14.62 22.67
CA GLN A 179 -23.07 15.67 22.17
C GLN A 179 -22.84 16.68 23.32
N LYS A 180 -21.59 17.08 23.52
CA LYS A 180 -21.32 18.24 24.36
C LYS A 180 -22.02 19.46 23.75
N PRO A 181 -22.63 20.33 24.59
CA PRO A 181 -23.16 21.58 24.09
C PRO A 181 -22.09 22.31 23.28
N LEU A 182 -22.45 22.76 22.11
CA LEU A 182 -21.62 23.67 21.31
C LEU A 182 -21.72 25.05 21.94
N ASP A 183 -20.77 25.42 22.79
CA ASP A 183 -20.65 26.76 23.34
C ASP A 183 -20.34 27.81 22.26
#